data_a0ecdf59c9c19eb60f0f1c84e128e94a
#
_entry.id   a0ecdf59c9c19eb60f0f1c84e128e94a
#
_cell.length_a   1.000
_cell.length_b   1.000
_cell.length_c   1.000
_cell.angle_alpha   90.00
_cell.angle_beta   90.00
_cell.angle_gamma   90.00
#
_symmetry.space_group_name_H-M   'P 1'
#
loop_
_entity.id
_entity.type
_entity.pdbx_description
1 polymer ?
#
loop_
_entity_poly.entity_id
_entity_poly.type
_entity_poly.pdbx_seq_one_letter_code
_entity_poly.pdbx_strand_id
1 'polypeptide(L)'
;DGSFVDENNKVINKIKVTPKRTTEPAMSGYIYIIDDSYAIYALDLKVSGSQIQNPALNTLTLKQSFSFNNTNKIWSKNTQTLDFEAGMFGINISGNFTYVYSNFEFPEKFEKKTFTAEVLKFEENANKKEDSFWETIRPVPLTNEEATDYLKKDALQTKKKSEKYLDSIDDKRNEFKI
;
A
#
# COMPACT_ATOMS: atom_id res chain seq x y z
N ASP A 1 9.63 -19.23 -15.39
CA ASP A 1 8.51 -19.31 -16.34
C ASP A 1 7.78 -20.63 -16.14
N GLY A 2 6.46 -20.62 -16.27
CA GLY A 2 5.60 -21.78 -16.09
C GLY A 2 4.13 -21.38 -16.18
N SER A 3 3.24 -22.35 -16.11
CA SER A 3 1.80 -22.12 -16.05
C SER A 3 1.19 -22.92 -14.90
N PHE A 4 0.08 -22.44 -14.40
CA PHE A 4 -0.74 -23.12 -13.41
C PHE A 4 -2.23 -22.87 -13.71
N VAL A 5 -3.09 -23.63 -13.07
CA VAL A 5 -4.55 -23.46 -13.22
C VAL A 5 -5.10 -22.84 -11.95
N ASP A 6 -5.93 -21.79 -12.09
CA ASP A 6 -6.60 -21.15 -10.96
C ASP A 6 -7.85 -21.93 -10.51
N GLU A 7 -8.52 -21.47 -9.46
CA GLU A 7 -9.74 -22.07 -8.92
C GLU A 7 -10.92 -22.08 -9.94
N ASN A 8 -10.86 -21.25 -10.98
CA ASN A 8 -11.86 -21.15 -12.03
C ASN A 8 -11.46 -21.92 -13.29
N ASN A 9 -10.50 -22.84 -13.19
CA ASN A 9 -9.95 -23.63 -14.31
C ASN A 9 -9.34 -22.77 -15.45
N LYS A 10 -8.87 -21.58 -15.15
CA LYS A 10 -8.14 -20.75 -16.11
C LYS A 10 -6.65 -21.06 -16.05
N VAL A 11 -6.04 -21.22 -17.20
CA VAL A 11 -4.58 -21.36 -17.31
C VAL A 11 -3.92 -19.99 -17.17
N ILE A 12 -3.03 -19.86 -16.20
CA ILE A 12 -2.30 -18.65 -15.89
C ILE A 12 -0.83 -18.85 -16.25
N ASN A 13 -0.32 -18.03 -17.14
CA ASN A 13 1.07 -18.03 -17.56
C ASN A 13 1.88 -17.09 -16.67
N LYS A 14 2.88 -17.62 -15.95
CA LYS A 14 3.84 -16.85 -15.17
C LYS A 14 5.03 -16.48 -16.04
N ILE A 15 5.20 -15.19 -16.28
CA ILE A 15 6.23 -14.63 -17.17
C ILE A 15 7.22 -13.83 -16.34
N LYS A 16 8.48 -14.20 -16.38
CA LYS A 16 9.55 -13.42 -15.76
C LYS A 16 9.91 -12.24 -16.65
N VAL A 17 9.94 -11.05 -16.07
CA VAL A 17 10.38 -9.82 -16.74
C VAL A 17 11.66 -9.31 -16.10
N THR A 18 12.59 -8.87 -16.96
CA THR A 18 13.87 -8.36 -16.52
C THR A 18 14.26 -7.18 -17.43
N PRO A 19 14.68 -6.04 -16.87
CA PRO A 19 15.19 -4.93 -17.66
C PRO A 19 16.37 -5.37 -18.54
N LYS A 20 16.45 -4.85 -19.75
CA LYS A 20 17.61 -5.12 -20.64
C LYS A 20 18.90 -4.56 -20.07
N ARG A 21 18.82 -3.46 -19.34
CA ARG A 21 19.96 -2.82 -18.66
C ARG A 21 19.64 -2.64 -17.19
N THR A 22 20.61 -2.90 -16.34
CA THR A 22 20.46 -2.82 -14.88
C THR A 22 20.26 -1.39 -14.36
N THR A 23 20.63 -0.39 -15.15
CA THR A 23 20.51 1.03 -14.80
C THR A 23 19.23 1.70 -15.30
N GLU A 24 18.41 0.98 -16.10
CA GLU A 24 17.15 1.52 -16.58
C GLU A 24 16.11 1.59 -15.45
N PRO A 25 15.29 2.64 -15.40
CA PRO A 25 14.22 2.78 -14.42
C PRO A 25 13.03 1.86 -14.79
N ALA A 26 13.28 0.57 -14.86
CA ALA A 26 12.32 -0.45 -15.23
C ALA A 26 12.22 -1.52 -14.16
N MET A 27 11.02 -2.02 -13.92
CA MET A 27 10.75 -3.05 -12.92
C MET A 27 11.17 -4.44 -13.41
N SER A 28 11.54 -5.30 -12.47
CA SER A 28 11.81 -6.73 -12.68
C SER A 28 10.89 -7.57 -11.80
N GLY A 29 10.62 -8.81 -12.20
CA GLY A 29 9.78 -9.70 -11.40
C GLY A 29 8.91 -10.61 -12.26
N TYR A 30 7.65 -10.74 -11.91
CA TYR A 30 6.72 -11.63 -12.60
C TYR A 30 5.43 -10.92 -13.00
N ILE A 31 4.95 -11.24 -14.18
CA ILE A 31 3.62 -10.90 -14.68
C ILE A 31 2.86 -12.21 -14.87
N TYR A 32 1.62 -12.25 -14.41
CA TYR A 32 0.74 -13.38 -14.53
C TYR A 32 -0.37 -13.04 -15.53
N ILE A 33 -0.45 -13.79 -16.61
CA ILE A 33 -1.37 -13.52 -17.74
C ILE A 33 -2.25 -14.74 -17.98
N ILE A 34 -3.54 -14.50 -18.18
CA ILE A 34 -4.50 -15.54 -18.53
C ILE A 34 -4.30 -15.93 -19.99
N ASP A 35 -4.20 -17.23 -20.25
CA ASP A 35 -3.81 -17.77 -21.55
C ASP A 35 -4.80 -17.35 -22.68
N ASP A 36 -6.09 -17.53 -22.45
CA ASP A 36 -7.11 -17.28 -23.49
C ASP A 36 -7.36 -15.80 -23.78
N SER A 37 -7.39 -14.96 -22.74
CA SER A 37 -7.83 -13.57 -22.84
C SER A 37 -6.68 -12.57 -22.85
N TYR A 38 -5.46 -13.01 -22.55
CA TYR A 38 -4.27 -12.17 -22.35
C TYR A 38 -4.46 -11.08 -21.28
N ALA A 39 -5.50 -11.22 -20.45
CA ALA A 39 -5.72 -10.29 -19.35
C ALA A 39 -4.68 -10.48 -18.26
N ILE A 40 -4.30 -9.40 -17.61
CA ILE A 40 -3.41 -9.45 -16.46
C ILE A 40 -4.19 -10.04 -15.28
N TYR A 41 -3.69 -11.14 -14.74
CA TYR A 41 -4.21 -11.79 -13.53
C TYR A 41 -3.57 -11.21 -12.27
N ALA A 42 -2.25 -11.07 -12.27
CA ALA A 42 -1.50 -10.51 -11.17
C ALA A 42 -0.15 -9.94 -11.61
N LEU A 43 0.42 -9.09 -10.79
CA LEU A 43 1.78 -8.54 -10.92
C LEU A 43 2.53 -8.74 -9.61
N ASP A 44 3.83 -9.07 -9.70
CA ASP A 44 4.79 -9.08 -8.61
C ASP A 44 6.10 -8.51 -9.14
N LEU A 45 6.26 -7.21 -9.02
CA LEU A 45 7.31 -6.44 -9.66
C LEU A 45 8.09 -5.61 -8.63
N LYS A 46 9.40 -5.51 -8.81
CA LYS A 46 10.28 -4.71 -7.96
C LYS A 46 11.21 -3.82 -8.74
N VAL A 47 11.60 -2.72 -8.12
CA VAL A 47 12.58 -1.77 -8.62
C VAL A 47 13.50 -1.33 -7.48
N SER A 48 14.77 -1.12 -7.75
CA SER A 48 15.71 -0.56 -6.77
C SER A 48 15.68 0.97 -6.79
N GLY A 49 15.98 1.59 -5.66
CA GLY A 49 16.09 3.04 -5.56
C GLY A 49 17.15 3.62 -6.49
N SER A 50 18.26 2.91 -6.73
CA SER A 50 19.29 3.33 -7.66
C SER A 50 18.80 3.42 -9.11
N GLN A 51 17.88 2.53 -9.53
CA GLN A 51 17.29 2.58 -10.88
C GLN A 51 16.37 3.78 -11.07
N ILE A 52 15.69 4.23 -10.01
CA ILE A 52 14.80 5.40 -10.05
C ILE A 52 15.44 6.67 -9.49
N GLN A 53 16.76 6.65 -9.30
CA GLN A 53 17.56 7.78 -8.81
C GLN A 53 17.10 8.33 -7.45
N ASN A 54 16.59 7.45 -6.58
CA ASN A 54 16.19 7.79 -5.22
C ASN A 54 17.17 7.17 -4.21
N PRO A 55 18.11 7.94 -3.65
CA PRO A 55 19.14 7.42 -2.76
C PRO A 55 18.61 6.97 -1.38
N ALA A 56 17.45 7.41 -0.98
CA ALA A 56 16.84 7.03 0.28
C ALA A 56 16.07 5.71 0.19
N LEU A 57 15.70 5.28 -1.01
CA LEU A 57 14.97 4.05 -1.24
C LEU A 57 15.94 2.91 -1.60
N ASN A 58 15.86 1.78 -0.92
CA ASN A 58 16.60 0.59 -1.28
C ASN A 58 15.82 -0.22 -2.32
N THR A 59 14.57 -0.55 -2.00
CA THR A 59 13.71 -1.39 -2.84
C THR A 59 12.26 -0.95 -2.74
N LEU A 60 11.55 -0.98 -3.86
CA LEU A 60 10.10 -0.86 -3.93
C LEU A 60 9.54 -2.08 -4.66
N THR A 61 8.63 -2.81 -4.01
CA THR A 61 7.92 -3.94 -4.60
C THR A 61 6.45 -3.60 -4.76
N LEU A 62 5.94 -3.82 -5.97
CA LEU A 62 4.53 -3.64 -6.34
C LEU A 62 3.91 -5.01 -6.58
N LYS A 63 2.90 -5.35 -5.80
CA LYS A 63 2.05 -6.52 -6.05
C LYS A 63 0.64 -6.06 -6.35
N GLN A 64 0.05 -6.62 -7.39
CA GLN A 64 -1.34 -6.33 -7.76
C GLN A 64 -2.05 -7.62 -8.11
N SER A 65 -3.33 -7.72 -7.76
CA SER A 65 -4.23 -8.78 -8.21
C SER A 65 -5.45 -8.18 -8.91
N PHE A 66 -5.97 -8.92 -9.87
CA PHE A 66 -7.12 -8.51 -10.65
C PHE A 66 -8.20 -9.60 -10.61
N SER A 67 -9.45 -9.20 -10.61
CA SER A 67 -10.60 -10.08 -10.68
C SER A 67 -11.53 -9.70 -11.83
N PHE A 68 -12.20 -10.71 -12.38
CA PHE A 68 -13.16 -10.50 -13.48
C PHE A 68 -14.54 -10.19 -12.92
N ASN A 69 -15.08 -9.03 -13.29
CA ASN A 69 -16.46 -8.68 -13.01
C ASN A 69 -17.39 -9.32 -14.05
N ASN A 70 -18.13 -10.35 -13.65
CA ASN A 70 -19.01 -11.10 -14.54
C ASN A 70 -20.18 -10.26 -15.09
N THR A 71 -20.64 -9.27 -14.34
CA THR A 71 -21.75 -8.41 -14.75
C THR A 71 -21.32 -7.46 -15.87
N ASN A 72 -20.20 -6.80 -15.69
CA ASN A 72 -19.74 -5.76 -16.63
C ASN A 72 -18.71 -6.28 -17.64
N LYS A 73 -18.31 -7.56 -17.53
CA LYS A 73 -17.32 -8.21 -18.41
C LYS A 73 -15.96 -7.50 -18.45
N ILE A 74 -15.54 -6.96 -17.31
CA ILE A 74 -14.32 -6.15 -17.16
C ILE A 74 -13.40 -6.78 -16.10
N TRP A 75 -12.10 -6.76 -16.34
CA TRP A 75 -11.08 -7.03 -15.34
C TRP A 75 -10.84 -5.78 -14.50
N SER A 76 -10.98 -5.89 -13.19
CA SER A 76 -10.78 -4.80 -12.23
C SER A 76 -9.66 -5.14 -11.27
N LYS A 77 -8.88 -4.15 -10.90
CA LYS A 77 -7.86 -4.31 -9.87
C LYS A 77 -8.53 -4.56 -8.52
N ASN A 78 -8.20 -5.67 -7.88
CA ASN A 78 -8.76 -6.10 -6.60
C ASN A 78 -7.94 -5.61 -5.42
N THR A 79 -6.63 -5.89 -5.46
CA THR A 79 -5.70 -5.44 -4.42
C THR A 79 -4.44 -4.85 -5.03
N GLN A 80 -3.80 -3.98 -4.26
CA GLN A 80 -2.47 -3.49 -4.54
C GLN A 80 -1.70 -3.38 -3.24
N THR A 81 -0.52 -3.98 -3.19
CA THR A 81 0.42 -3.81 -2.08
C THR A 81 1.69 -3.15 -2.61
N LEU A 82 2.15 -2.17 -1.87
CA LEU A 82 3.45 -1.52 -2.05
C LEU A 82 4.30 -1.83 -0.83
N ASP A 83 5.32 -2.67 -1.00
CA ASP A 83 6.32 -2.92 0.03
C ASP A 83 7.55 -2.05 -0.28
N PHE A 84 8.06 -1.34 0.70
CA PHE A 84 9.24 -0.51 0.54
C PHE A 84 10.27 -0.77 1.64
N GLU A 85 11.52 -0.69 1.23
CA GLU A 85 12.68 -0.64 2.11
C GLU A 85 13.45 0.64 1.80
N ALA A 86 13.68 1.44 2.81
CA ALA A 86 14.40 2.71 2.71
C ALA A 86 15.48 2.80 3.77
N GLY A 87 16.56 3.51 3.48
CA GLY A 87 17.63 3.69 4.45
C GLY A 87 18.46 4.92 4.16
N MET A 88 18.73 5.71 5.21
CA MET A 88 19.57 6.89 5.14
C MET A 88 20.25 7.11 6.48
N PHE A 89 21.53 7.48 6.45
CA PHE A 89 22.33 7.77 7.66
C PHE A 89 22.36 6.63 8.69
N GLY A 90 22.34 5.35 8.24
CA GLY A 90 22.35 4.19 9.13
C GLY A 90 20.99 3.80 9.73
N ILE A 91 19.93 4.52 9.38
CA ILE A 91 18.55 4.19 9.79
C ILE A 91 17.90 3.44 8.65
N ASN A 92 17.41 2.22 8.92
CA ASN A 92 16.63 1.44 7.97
C ASN A 92 15.15 1.47 8.37
N ILE A 93 14.31 1.73 7.39
CA ILE A 93 12.85 1.78 7.53
C ILE A 93 12.26 0.85 6.49
N SER A 94 11.33 0.00 6.91
CA SER A 94 10.51 -0.81 6.01
C SER A 94 9.04 -0.62 6.34
N GLY A 95 8.20 -0.79 5.34
CA GLY A 95 6.77 -0.70 5.53
C GLY A 95 6.01 -1.17 4.30
N ASN A 96 4.70 -1.29 4.46
CA ASN A 96 3.81 -1.65 3.37
C ASN A 96 2.54 -0.78 3.38
N PHE A 97 1.96 -0.63 2.20
CA PHE A 97 0.65 -0.06 2.00
C PHE A 97 -0.20 -1.07 1.23
N THR A 98 -1.32 -1.48 1.81
CA THR A 98 -2.29 -2.35 1.13
C THR A 98 -3.53 -1.54 0.77
N TYR A 99 -3.84 -1.53 -0.52
CA TYR A 99 -5.04 -0.93 -1.08
C TYR A 99 -5.98 -2.06 -1.51
N VAL A 100 -7.22 -2.00 -1.07
CA VAL A 100 -8.28 -2.91 -1.49
C VAL A 100 -9.34 -2.11 -2.24
N TYR A 101 -9.70 -2.59 -3.41
CA TYR A 101 -10.68 -1.95 -4.29
C TYR A 101 -11.94 -2.79 -4.31
N SER A 102 -13.06 -2.18 -3.98
CA SER A 102 -14.38 -2.83 -3.95
C SER A 102 -15.47 -1.86 -4.42
N ASN A 103 -16.68 -2.35 -4.58
CA ASN A 103 -17.85 -1.55 -4.93
C ASN A 103 -17.63 -0.72 -6.21
N PHE A 104 -17.11 -1.36 -7.25
CA PHE A 104 -16.90 -0.70 -8.55
C PHE A 104 -18.23 -0.31 -9.17
N GLU A 105 -18.33 0.95 -9.52
CA GLU A 105 -19.43 1.50 -10.31
C GLU A 105 -18.95 1.78 -11.74
N PHE A 106 -19.77 1.42 -12.73
CA PHE A 106 -19.43 1.59 -14.15
C PHE A 106 -20.51 2.45 -14.83
N PRO A 107 -20.55 3.76 -14.54
CA PRO A 107 -21.51 4.66 -15.15
C PRO A 107 -21.22 4.80 -16.66
N GLU A 108 -22.25 4.81 -17.48
CA GLU A 108 -22.12 5.07 -18.93
C GLU A 108 -21.56 6.46 -19.20
N LYS A 109 -21.84 7.41 -18.31
CA LYS A 109 -21.39 8.80 -18.42
C LYS A 109 -21.15 9.41 -17.06
N PHE A 110 -20.07 10.13 -16.92
CA PHE A 110 -19.80 10.94 -15.74
C PHE A 110 -20.48 12.30 -15.87
N GLU A 111 -21.03 12.80 -14.75
CA GLU A 111 -21.55 14.16 -14.69
C GLU A 111 -20.42 15.20 -14.85
N LYS A 112 -20.82 16.40 -15.29
CA LYS A 112 -19.85 17.52 -15.36
C LYS A 112 -19.34 17.82 -13.95
N LYS A 113 -18.02 17.96 -13.81
CA LYS A 113 -17.31 18.22 -12.54
C LYS A 113 -17.25 17.03 -11.56
N THR A 114 -17.52 15.82 -11.96
CA THR A 114 -17.24 14.62 -11.16
C THR A 114 -15.76 14.56 -10.72
N PHE A 115 -14.87 14.96 -11.61
CA PHE A 115 -13.43 15.08 -11.30
C PHE A 115 -13.08 16.56 -11.06
N THR A 116 -12.66 16.85 -9.85
CA THR A 116 -12.17 18.18 -9.44
C THR A 116 -10.63 18.20 -9.42
N ALA A 117 -10.05 19.37 -9.24
CA ALA A 117 -8.61 19.50 -9.00
C ALA A 117 -8.19 19.06 -7.59
N GLU A 118 -9.13 18.70 -6.72
CA GLU A 118 -8.88 18.24 -5.37
C GLU A 118 -8.32 16.80 -5.41
N VAL A 119 -7.05 16.65 -5.08
CA VAL A 119 -6.35 15.36 -5.11
C VAL A 119 -6.52 14.59 -3.80
N LEU A 120 -6.71 15.30 -2.69
CA LEU A 120 -6.81 14.73 -1.36
C LEU A 120 -7.83 15.53 -0.54
N LYS A 121 -8.79 14.82 0.04
CA LYS A 121 -9.78 15.39 0.96
C LYS A 121 -9.73 14.66 2.29
N PHE A 122 -9.62 15.40 3.37
CA PHE A 122 -9.73 14.87 4.72
C PHE A 122 -11.16 15.08 5.21
N GLU A 123 -11.83 13.99 5.56
CA GLU A 123 -13.12 14.08 6.21
C GLU A 123 -12.96 14.64 7.64
N GLU A 124 -13.85 15.55 8.00
CA GLU A 124 -13.93 16.10 9.35
C GLU A 124 -14.14 14.94 10.33
N ASN A 125 -13.39 14.84 11.38
CA ASN A 125 -13.41 13.75 12.34
C ASN A 125 -12.89 12.38 11.85
N ALA A 126 -12.18 12.27 10.71
CA ALA A 126 -11.60 11.01 10.27
C ALA A 126 -10.68 10.37 11.34
N ASN A 127 -9.97 11.21 12.09
CA ASN A 127 -9.06 10.78 13.16
C ASN A 127 -9.72 10.59 14.53
N LYS A 128 -11.04 10.73 14.63
CA LYS A 128 -11.82 10.59 15.89
C LYS A 128 -12.75 9.37 15.87
N LYS A 129 -12.58 8.50 14.88
CA LYS A 129 -13.35 7.27 14.79
C LYS A 129 -12.89 6.28 15.86
N GLU A 130 -13.86 5.58 16.46
CA GLU A 130 -13.60 4.50 17.42
C GLU A 130 -12.92 3.29 16.75
N ASP A 131 -12.19 2.51 17.53
CA ASP A 131 -11.46 1.33 17.02
C ASP A 131 -12.40 0.32 16.34
N SER A 132 -13.60 0.12 16.88
CA SER A 132 -14.64 -0.73 16.31
C SER A 132 -15.04 -0.34 14.89
N PHE A 133 -15.01 0.95 14.56
CA PHE A 133 -15.25 1.42 13.20
C PHE A 133 -14.16 0.91 12.26
N TRP A 134 -12.91 1.03 12.66
CA TRP A 134 -11.77 0.58 11.84
C TRP A 134 -11.75 -0.94 11.68
N GLU A 135 -12.10 -1.69 12.72
CA GLU A 135 -12.23 -3.15 12.65
C GLU A 135 -13.30 -3.58 11.64
N THR A 136 -14.44 -2.87 11.63
CA THR A 136 -15.55 -3.21 10.74
C THR A 136 -15.26 -2.93 9.28
N ILE A 137 -14.57 -1.81 8.97
CA ILE A 137 -14.33 -1.42 7.57
C ILE A 137 -13.03 -1.98 6.99
N ARG A 138 -12.15 -2.54 7.83
CA ARG A 138 -10.87 -3.06 7.39
C ARG A 138 -11.04 -4.38 6.62
N PRO A 139 -10.78 -4.41 5.30
CA PRO A 139 -10.99 -5.61 4.49
C PRO A 139 -9.88 -6.66 4.68
N VAL A 140 -8.71 -6.24 5.16
CA VAL A 140 -7.57 -7.12 5.47
C VAL A 140 -7.30 -7.02 6.97
N PRO A 141 -7.44 -8.12 7.72
CA PRO A 141 -7.19 -8.10 9.17
C PRO A 141 -5.72 -7.75 9.46
N LEU A 142 -5.49 -7.15 10.62
CA LEU A 142 -4.14 -6.92 11.13
C LEU A 142 -3.45 -8.26 11.39
N THR A 143 -2.16 -8.29 11.10
CA THR A 143 -1.30 -9.36 11.61
C THR A 143 -1.08 -9.20 13.12
N ASN A 144 -0.63 -10.26 13.79
CA ASN A 144 -0.33 -10.21 15.22
C ASN A 144 0.76 -9.16 15.55
N GLU A 145 1.71 -8.96 14.65
CA GLU A 145 2.79 -7.98 14.78
C GLU A 145 2.24 -6.57 14.69
N GLU A 146 1.43 -6.28 13.66
CA GLU A 146 0.77 -4.99 13.49
C GLU A 146 -0.14 -4.65 14.68
N ALA A 147 -0.97 -5.59 15.14
CA ALA A 147 -1.82 -5.40 16.31
C ALA A 147 -0.99 -5.05 17.56
N THR A 148 0.12 -5.73 17.77
CA THR A 148 1.03 -5.46 18.88
C THR A 148 1.64 -4.05 18.77
N ASP A 149 1.99 -3.62 17.56
CA ASP A 149 2.56 -2.30 17.32
C ASP A 149 1.53 -1.17 17.51
N TYR A 150 0.27 -1.40 17.16
CA TYR A 150 -0.82 -0.47 17.48
C TYR A 150 -0.92 -0.26 19.00
N LEU A 151 -0.97 -1.34 19.79
CA LEU A 151 -1.03 -1.24 21.26
C LEU A 151 0.17 -0.48 21.84
N LYS A 152 1.38 -0.72 21.33
CA LYS A 152 2.57 0.02 21.76
C LYS A 152 2.47 1.52 21.42
N LYS A 153 1.99 1.85 20.24
CA LYS A 153 1.81 3.24 19.79
C LYS A 153 0.78 3.97 20.64
N ASP A 154 -0.34 3.33 20.95
CA ASP A 154 -1.40 3.90 21.78
C ASP A 154 -0.89 4.17 23.22
N ALA A 155 -0.19 3.20 23.80
CA ALA A 155 0.43 3.38 25.10
C ALA A 155 1.44 4.55 25.10
N LEU A 156 2.24 4.68 24.02
CA LEU A 156 3.18 5.78 23.86
C LEU A 156 2.47 7.14 23.69
N GLN A 157 1.40 7.19 22.92
CA GLN A 157 0.60 8.40 22.73
C GLN A 157 -0.06 8.84 24.04
N THR A 158 -0.65 7.90 24.79
CA THR A 158 -1.24 8.15 26.09
C THR A 158 -0.21 8.72 27.07
N LYS A 159 0.99 8.12 27.09
CA LYS A 159 2.11 8.62 27.88
C LYS A 159 2.51 10.04 27.48
N LYS A 160 2.61 10.33 26.18
CA LYS A 160 2.99 11.65 25.65
C LYS A 160 1.93 12.74 25.92
N LYS A 161 0.67 12.35 26.07
CA LYS A 161 -0.44 13.26 26.41
C LYS A 161 -0.62 13.46 27.90
N SER A 162 0.09 12.71 28.77
CA SER A 162 -0.02 12.86 30.22
C SER A 162 0.61 14.18 30.70
N GLU A 163 -0.03 14.84 31.68
CA GLU A 163 0.51 16.06 32.31
C GLU A 163 1.96 15.89 32.73
N LYS A 164 2.28 14.80 33.43
CA LYS A 164 3.64 14.50 33.88
C LYS A 164 4.67 14.51 32.75
N TYR A 165 4.31 14.07 31.54
CA TYR A 165 5.21 14.09 30.40
C TYR A 165 5.34 15.50 29.82
N LEU A 166 4.25 16.25 29.74
CA LEU A 166 4.22 17.63 29.24
C LEU A 166 5.05 18.54 30.18
N ASP A 167 4.86 18.43 31.47
CA ASP A 167 5.65 19.16 32.48
C ASP A 167 7.15 18.87 32.35
N SER A 168 7.50 17.57 32.14
CA SER A 168 8.92 17.18 31.95
C SER A 168 9.57 17.76 30.70
N ILE A 169 8.77 18.06 29.66
CA ILE A 169 9.26 18.73 28.45
C ILE A 169 9.44 20.22 28.70
N ASP A 170 8.51 20.85 29.40
CA ASP A 170 8.57 22.27 29.71
C ASP A 170 9.72 22.58 30.67
N ASP A 171 9.97 21.73 31.65
CA ASP A 171 11.13 21.83 32.54
C ASP A 171 12.43 21.77 31.75
N LYS A 172 12.61 20.77 30.87
CA LYS A 172 13.79 20.67 30.00
C LYS A 172 13.95 21.87 29.08
N ARG A 173 12.85 22.41 28.54
CA ARG A 173 12.89 23.61 27.69
C ARG A 173 13.36 24.85 28.48
N ASN A 174 12.98 24.94 29.74
CA ASN A 174 13.38 26.05 30.62
C ASN A 174 14.84 25.93 31.02
N GLU A 175 15.39 24.73 31.23
CA GLU A 175 16.82 24.51 31.48
C GLU A 175 17.73 24.97 30.33
N PHE A 176 17.26 24.89 29.06
CA PHE A 176 18.00 25.34 27.87
C PHE A 176 17.92 26.86 27.62
N LYS A 177 17.16 27.62 28.40
CA LYS A 177 16.99 29.07 28.22
C LYS A 177 17.87 29.93 29.14
N ILE A 178 18.83 29.33 29.88
CA ILE A 178 19.76 30.01 30.74
C ILE A 178 21.07 30.25 30.02
#